data_970baee35d5bd7618ef4c29895d0a364
#
_entry.id   970baee35d5bd7618ef4c29895d0a364
#
_cell.length_a   1.000
_cell.length_b   1.000
_cell.length_c   1.000
_cell.angle_alpha   90.00
_cell.angle_beta   90.00
_cell.angle_gamma   90.00
#
_symmetry.space_group_name_H-M   'P 1'
#
loop_
_entity.id
_entity.type
_entity.pdbx_description
1 polymer ?
#
loop_
_entity_poly.entity_id
_entity_poly.type
_entity_poly.pdbx_seq_one_letter_code
_entity_poly.pdbx_strand_id
1 'polypeptide(L)'
;MIQLTILFIGILTTFSACKKDDKTIPTVISTGNDPNFTIVANSDTGFSNFNRKVVVFGIDIYAVATVEDAKLLHAVNIMAQYLDNDEDGTVDNQLVLNKMLENKAFLVMWKNESDLNIEPPSDRLGQDLGNDETHPSFVTNGNTGPFDASLEEVLHIINNAGHSFAYPNAFGQNIGSDLANAMDIARGGQFMTIPSQYPANAWYTYYDQTCDYASCQTIEYLYWALTSMLGAQENRLNEIDNEWRLNTRQKVEDTDTAIFSILTNPIYKMPTVLPDGSYKQ
;
A
#
# COMPACT_ATOMS: atom_id res chain seq x y z
N MET A 1 4.87 9.44 7.12
CA MET A 1 4.50 8.95 5.78
C MET A 1 5.55 9.48 4.83
N ILE A 2 6.44 8.63 4.36
CA ILE A 2 7.55 9.05 3.48
C ILE A 2 7.26 8.44 2.12
N GLN A 3 6.96 9.29 1.18
CA GLN A 3 6.74 8.90 -0.20
C GLN A 3 8.10 8.72 -0.88
N LEU A 4 8.33 7.55 -1.50
CA LEU A 4 9.54 7.26 -2.24
C LEU A 4 9.57 8.11 -3.53
N THR A 5 9.94 9.38 -3.40
CA THR A 5 10.22 10.22 -4.56
C THR A 5 11.69 10.01 -4.92
N ILE A 6 11.95 9.22 -5.97
CA ILE A 6 13.31 8.99 -6.48
C ILE A 6 13.78 10.27 -7.17
N LEU A 7 14.52 11.11 -6.43
CA LEU A 7 15.21 12.26 -7.00
C LEU A 7 16.63 11.85 -7.42
N PHE A 8 16.86 11.72 -8.73
CA PHE A 8 18.18 11.47 -9.29
C PHE A 8 19.09 12.69 -9.12
N ILE A 9 20.08 12.62 -8.22
CA ILE A 9 21.24 13.50 -8.24
C ILE A 9 22.46 12.62 -8.51
N GLY A 10 22.91 12.63 -9.76
CA GLY A 10 24.16 11.96 -10.16
C GLY A 10 25.39 12.68 -9.59
N ILE A 11 26.13 12.01 -8.74
CA ILE A 11 27.53 12.38 -8.42
C ILE A 11 28.42 11.20 -8.75
N LEU A 12 29.22 11.37 -9.80
CA LEU A 12 30.23 10.44 -10.26
C LEU A 12 31.48 10.56 -9.36
N THR A 13 31.72 9.57 -8.50
CA THR A 13 33.04 9.42 -7.85
C THR A 13 33.50 7.99 -8.02
N THR A 14 34.57 7.85 -8.78
CA THR A 14 35.31 6.59 -8.98
C THR A 14 36.10 6.24 -7.73
N PHE A 15 35.77 5.13 -7.07
CA PHE A 15 36.65 4.47 -6.11
C PHE A 15 37.01 3.06 -6.55
N SER A 16 38.32 2.82 -6.60
CA SER A 16 38.92 1.53 -6.90
C SER A 16 38.62 0.52 -5.78
N ALA A 17 37.98 -0.57 -6.10
CA ALA A 17 37.59 -1.59 -5.14
C ALA A 17 38.67 -2.66 -4.98
N CYS A 18 39.11 -2.83 -3.76
CA CYS A 18 39.86 -4.01 -3.30
C CYS A 18 38.87 -5.16 -3.14
N LYS A 19 39.01 -6.26 -3.91
CA LYS A 19 38.23 -7.48 -3.76
C LYS A 19 38.56 -8.13 -2.41
N LYS A 20 37.62 -8.16 -1.49
CA LYS A 20 37.57 -9.16 -0.41
C LYS A 20 36.60 -10.26 -0.86
N ASP A 21 37.09 -11.48 -0.92
CA ASP A 21 36.26 -12.67 -1.04
C ASP A 21 35.49 -12.84 0.27
N ASP A 22 34.29 -12.29 0.33
CA ASP A 22 33.34 -12.53 1.41
C ASP A 22 32.63 -13.88 1.10
N LYS A 23 33.08 -14.92 1.79
CA LYS A 23 32.29 -16.15 1.88
C LYS A 23 31.02 -15.82 2.62
N THR A 24 29.96 -15.53 1.90
CA THR A 24 28.60 -15.44 2.46
C THR A 24 28.27 -16.75 3.15
N ILE A 25 28.28 -16.73 4.47
CA ILE A 25 27.67 -17.80 5.29
C ILE A 25 26.19 -17.80 4.90
N PRO A 26 25.63 -18.94 4.47
CA PRO A 26 24.20 -19.01 4.20
C PRO A 26 23.47 -18.64 5.50
N THR A 27 22.80 -17.50 5.51
CA THR A 27 21.94 -17.12 6.64
C THR A 27 20.82 -18.14 6.67
N VAL A 28 20.74 -18.93 7.74
CA VAL A 28 19.59 -19.83 7.95
C VAL A 28 18.40 -18.92 8.19
N ILE A 29 17.55 -18.80 7.18
CA ILE A 29 16.30 -18.04 7.28
C ILE A 29 15.32 -18.93 8.00
N SER A 30 14.86 -18.46 9.16
CA SER A 30 13.75 -19.10 9.86
C SER A 30 12.52 -19.04 8.96
N THR A 31 11.98 -20.19 8.60
CA THR A 31 10.65 -20.24 7.98
C THR A 31 9.66 -19.81 9.04
N GLY A 32 8.82 -18.81 8.74
CA GLY A 32 7.73 -18.41 9.61
C GLY A 32 6.76 -19.57 9.87
N ASN A 33 6.00 -19.48 10.95
CA ASN A 33 4.97 -20.50 11.26
C ASN A 33 3.65 -20.27 10.49
N ASP A 34 3.71 -19.49 9.41
CA ASP A 34 2.54 -19.23 8.58
C ASP A 34 2.20 -20.47 7.75
N PRO A 35 0.93 -20.92 7.71
CA PRO A 35 0.55 -22.12 6.96
C PRO A 35 0.61 -21.93 5.46
N ASN A 36 0.46 -20.71 4.95
CA ASN A 36 0.31 -20.41 3.53
C ASN A 36 1.59 -19.86 2.89
N PHE A 37 2.43 -19.17 3.68
CA PHE A 37 3.55 -18.40 3.15
C PHE A 37 4.89 -18.77 3.80
N THR A 38 5.93 -18.77 2.98
CA THR A 38 7.30 -19.09 3.43
C THR A 38 8.24 -17.94 3.15
N ILE A 39 8.98 -17.51 4.17
CA ILE A 39 10.06 -16.54 4.02
C ILE A 39 11.26 -17.26 3.37
N VAL A 40 11.71 -16.71 2.23
CA VAL A 40 12.87 -17.23 1.49
C VAL A 40 13.98 -16.20 1.37
N ALA A 41 15.21 -16.65 1.11
CA ALA A 41 16.33 -15.76 0.81
C ALA A 41 16.07 -14.98 -0.49
N ASN A 42 16.42 -13.70 -0.50
CA ASN A 42 16.38 -12.85 -1.68
C ASN A 42 17.76 -12.70 -2.32
N SER A 43 17.80 -12.74 -3.65
CA SER A 43 18.99 -12.45 -4.47
C SER A 43 18.64 -11.60 -5.70
N ASP A 44 17.48 -10.98 -5.71
CA ASP A 44 16.98 -10.20 -6.85
C ASP A 44 17.79 -8.92 -7.05
N THR A 45 18.10 -8.61 -8.29
CA THR A 45 18.85 -7.40 -8.65
C THR A 45 18.08 -6.13 -8.26
N GLY A 46 18.77 -5.16 -7.67
CA GLY A 46 18.17 -3.90 -7.21
C GLY A 46 17.63 -3.93 -5.77
N PHE A 47 17.66 -5.10 -5.10
CA PHE A 47 17.15 -5.29 -3.74
C PHE A 47 18.20 -5.86 -2.78
N SER A 48 19.46 -5.50 -2.95
CA SER A 48 20.58 -6.10 -2.19
C SER A 48 20.52 -5.87 -0.67
N ASN A 49 19.85 -4.80 -0.21
CA ASN A 49 19.64 -4.54 1.21
C ASN A 49 18.57 -5.44 1.83
N PHE A 50 17.66 -5.95 1.01
CA PHE A 50 16.53 -6.80 1.41
C PHE A 50 16.92 -8.25 1.20
N ASN A 51 17.42 -8.90 2.25
CA ASN A 51 18.01 -10.24 2.15
C ASN A 51 16.99 -11.38 2.13
N ARG A 52 15.71 -11.09 2.27
CA ARG A 52 14.62 -12.07 2.30
C ARG A 52 13.36 -11.53 1.64
N LYS A 53 12.50 -12.44 1.22
CA LYS A 53 11.20 -12.10 0.63
C LYS A 53 10.17 -13.20 0.86
N VAL A 54 8.91 -12.83 0.64
CA VAL A 54 7.78 -13.74 0.49
C VAL A 54 7.08 -13.42 -0.82
N VAL A 55 6.48 -14.42 -1.46
CA VAL A 55 5.71 -14.24 -2.70
C VAL A 55 4.24 -14.50 -2.42
N VAL A 56 3.39 -13.53 -2.78
CA VAL A 56 1.93 -13.58 -2.64
C VAL A 56 1.30 -13.48 -4.02
N PHE A 57 0.66 -14.54 -4.50
CA PHE A 57 0.07 -14.61 -5.85
C PHE A 57 1.01 -14.13 -6.98
N GLY A 58 2.33 -14.29 -6.77
CA GLY A 58 3.36 -13.85 -7.72
C GLY A 58 3.90 -12.43 -7.47
N ILE A 59 3.40 -11.71 -6.47
CA ILE A 59 3.90 -10.40 -6.05
C ILE A 59 4.97 -10.59 -4.97
N ASP A 60 6.13 -9.93 -5.13
CA ASP A 60 7.22 -9.99 -4.17
C ASP A 60 7.01 -9.01 -3.01
N ILE A 61 7.13 -9.48 -1.79
CA ILE A 61 7.27 -8.65 -0.58
C ILE A 61 8.66 -8.87 -0.01
N TYR A 62 9.51 -7.87 -0.10
CA TYR A 62 10.90 -7.90 0.36
C TYR A 62 11.02 -7.38 1.79
N ALA A 63 12.00 -7.88 2.55
CA ALA A 63 12.28 -7.36 3.88
C ALA A 63 13.78 -7.34 4.19
N VAL A 64 14.22 -6.32 4.92
CA VAL A 64 15.55 -6.30 5.54
C VAL A 64 15.59 -7.29 6.71
N ALA A 65 16.80 -7.70 7.12
CA ALA A 65 16.97 -8.70 8.19
C ALA A 65 16.38 -8.26 9.55
N THR A 66 16.26 -6.97 9.78
CA THR A 66 15.79 -6.38 11.04
C THR A 66 14.27 -6.23 11.15
N VAL A 67 13.53 -6.44 10.08
CA VAL A 67 12.05 -6.54 10.13
C VAL A 67 11.68 -7.83 10.86
N GLU A 68 10.72 -7.78 11.76
CA GLU A 68 10.24 -8.95 12.50
C GLU A 68 9.46 -9.91 11.56
N ASP A 69 9.76 -11.23 11.63
CA ASP A 69 9.09 -12.23 10.79
C ASP A 69 7.57 -12.19 10.90
N ALA A 70 7.06 -11.99 12.14
CA ALA A 70 5.63 -11.90 12.38
C ALA A 70 4.98 -10.70 11.66
N LYS A 71 5.69 -9.58 11.55
CA LYS A 71 5.20 -8.38 10.86
C LYS A 71 5.29 -8.53 9.33
N LEU A 72 6.36 -9.15 8.83
CA LEU A 72 6.47 -9.49 7.42
C LEU A 72 5.32 -10.42 7.01
N LEU A 73 5.10 -11.51 7.74
CA LEU A 73 4.02 -12.44 7.45
C LEU A 73 2.63 -11.81 7.61
N HIS A 74 2.48 -10.87 8.54
CA HIS A 74 1.25 -10.12 8.68
C HIS A 74 0.94 -9.29 7.41
N ALA A 75 1.89 -8.48 6.93
CA ALA A 75 1.72 -7.71 5.69
C ALA A 75 1.43 -8.61 4.46
N VAL A 76 2.07 -9.78 4.41
CA VAL A 76 1.84 -10.83 3.41
C VAL A 76 0.38 -11.32 3.45
N ASN A 77 -0.14 -11.61 4.63
CA ASN A 77 -1.53 -12.06 4.82
C ASN A 77 -2.53 -10.95 4.52
N ILE A 78 -2.24 -9.69 4.87
CA ILE A 78 -3.04 -8.52 4.48
C ILE A 78 -3.13 -8.41 2.95
N MET A 79 -2.00 -8.58 2.23
CA MET A 79 -2.03 -8.56 0.76
C MET A 79 -2.87 -9.70 0.20
N ALA A 80 -2.75 -10.90 0.75
CA ALA A 80 -3.55 -12.04 0.32
C ALA A 80 -5.04 -11.78 0.51
N GLN A 81 -5.45 -11.27 1.68
CA GLN A 81 -6.83 -10.95 2.01
C GLN A 81 -7.42 -9.79 1.18
N TYR A 82 -6.61 -8.85 0.73
CA TYR A 82 -7.08 -7.82 -0.21
C TYR A 82 -7.29 -8.35 -1.62
N LEU A 83 -6.52 -9.34 -2.05
CA LEU A 83 -6.59 -9.91 -3.39
C LEU A 83 -7.57 -11.09 -3.51
N ASP A 84 -7.78 -11.81 -2.43
CA ASP A 84 -8.68 -12.95 -2.25
C ASP A 84 -9.45 -12.73 -0.93
N ASN A 85 -10.52 -11.92 -1.01
CA ASN A 85 -11.18 -11.38 0.18
C ASN A 85 -12.20 -12.36 0.79
N ASP A 86 -12.62 -13.38 0.05
CA ASP A 86 -13.44 -14.49 0.55
C ASP A 86 -12.61 -15.71 0.98
N GLU A 87 -11.28 -15.63 0.83
CA GLU A 87 -10.28 -16.61 1.26
C GLU A 87 -10.54 -18.02 0.67
N ASP A 88 -11.01 -18.09 -0.60
CA ASP A 88 -11.25 -19.36 -1.27
C ASP A 88 -10.02 -19.92 -2.00
N GLY A 89 -8.88 -19.20 -1.93
CA GLY A 89 -7.63 -19.56 -2.58
C GLY A 89 -7.52 -19.06 -4.03
N THR A 90 -8.52 -18.28 -4.48
CA THR A 90 -8.57 -17.76 -5.84
C THR A 90 -8.71 -16.24 -5.82
N VAL A 91 -7.79 -15.53 -6.45
CA VAL A 91 -7.84 -14.07 -6.50
C VAL A 91 -9.16 -13.57 -7.09
N ASP A 92 -9.89 -12.74 -6.36
CA ASP A 92 -11.20 -12.20 -6.72
C ASP A 92 -11.19 -11.47 -8.06
N ASN A 93 -10.18 -10.63 -8.28
CA ASN A 93 -10.06 -9.81 -9.48
C ASN A 93 -8.77 -10.15 -10.24
N GLN A 94 -8.85 -11.16 -11.10
CA GLN A 94 -7.70 -11.62 -11.89
C GLN A 94 -7.15 -10.53 -12.81
N LEU A 95 -7.96 -9.56 -13.27
CA LEU A 95 -7.48 -8.47 -14.12
C LEU A 95 -6.57 -7.52 -13.32
N VAL A 96 -6.91 -7.23 -12.07
CA VAL A 96 -6.08 -6.43 -11.16
C VAL A 96 -4.75 -7.14 -10.90
N LEU A 97 -4.79 -8.43 -10.53
CA LEU A 97 -3.57 -9.21 -10.31
C LEU A 97 -2.69 -9.24 -11.57
N ASN A 98 -3.27 -9.47 -12.73
CA ASN A 98 -2.51 -9.49 -13.99
C ASN A 98 -1.78 -8.17 -14.23
N LYS A 99 -2.43 -7.02 -13.92
CA LYS A 99 -1.79 -5.70 -14.06
C LYS A 99 -0.68 -5.50 -13.03
N MET A 100 -0.86 -5.94 -11.80
CA MET A 100 0.21 -5.92 -10.80
C MET A 100 1.42 -6.74 -11.27
N LEU A 101 1.21 -7.92 -11.85
CA LEU A 101 2.28 -8.77 -12.38
C LEU A 101 2.96 -8.13 -13.61
N GLU A 102 2.19 -7.55 -14.55
CA GLU A 102 2.71 -6.82 -15.71
C GLU A 102 3.59 -5.63 -15.28
N ASN A 103 3.15 -4.88 -14.26
CA ASN A 103 3.87 -3.75 -13.69
C ASN A 103 4.96 -4.19 -12.68
N LYS A 104 5.17 -5.50 -12.51
CA LYS A 104 6.16 -6.09 -11.62
C LYS A 104 6.09 -5.49 -10.21
N ALA A 105 4.87 -5.35 -9.70
CA ALA A 105 4.57 -4.75 -8.40
C ALA A 105 5.38 -5.42 -7.28
N PHE A 106 5.79 -4.63 -6.30
CA PHE A 106 6.47 -5.14 -5.10
C PHE A 106 6.18 -4.25 -3.88
N LEU A 107 6.36 -4.84 -2.70
CA LEU A 107 6.41 -4.11 -1.43
C LEU A 107 7.80 -4.33 -0.82
N VAL A 108 8.37 -3.29 -0.18
CA VAL A 108 9.58 -3.43 0.63
C VAL A 108 9.28 -3.11 2.08
N MET A 109 9.75 -3.95 3.00
CA MET A 109 9.62 -3.70 4.43
C MET A 109 10.97 -3.36 5.04
N TRP A 110 11.03 -2.22 5.72
CA TRP A 110 12.22 -1.62 6.29
C TRP A 110 12.10 -1.42 7.80
N LYS A 111 13.22 -1.21 8.48
CA LYS A 111 13.28 -0.87 9.91
C LYS A 111 13.76 0.56 10.14
N ASN A 112 14.71 1.01 9.35
CA ASN A 112 15.26 2.35 9.39
C ASN A 112 15.16 2.98 8.00
N GLU A 113 14.94 4.28 7.89
CA GLU A 113 14.86 5.00 6.61
C GLU A 113 16.09 4.74 5.71
N SER A 114 17.28 4.57 6.30
CA SER A 114 18.49 4.22 5.57
C SER A 114 18.43 2.87 4.84
N ASP A 115 17.51 1.99 5.21
CA ASP A 115 17.30 0.70 4.55
C ASP A 115 16.67 0.89 3.16
N LEU A 116 15.95 2.01 2.94
CA LEU A 116 15.33 2.38 1.67
C LEU A 116 16.30 2.89 0.61
N ASN A 117 17.60 2.89 0.89
CA ASN A 117 18.60 3.21 -0.11
C ASN A 117 18.77 2.04 -1.11
N ILE A 118 17.79 1.90 -2.02
CA ILE A 118 17.71 0.87 -3.05
C ILE A 118 17.55 1.51 -4.43
N GLU A 119 17.97 0.79 -5.45
CA GLU A 119 17.78 1.16 -6.85
C GLU A 119 17.02 0.03 -7.57
N PRO A 120 15.70 -0.09 -7.35
CA PRO A 120 14.91 -1.10 -8.04
C PRO A 120 14.91 -0.84 -9.55
N PRO A 121 14.76 -1.87 -10.39
CA PRO A 121 14.59 -1.68 -11.82
C PRO A 121 13.48 -0.67 -12.13
N SER A 122 13.73 0.27 -13.05
CA SER A 122 12.84 1.39 -13.36
C SER A 122 11.49 0.98 -14.00
N ASP A 123 11.36 -0.28 -14.39
CA ASP A 123 10.15 -0.87 -14.95
C ASP A 123 9.29 -1.60 -13.90
N ARG A 124 9.55 -1.36 -12.61
CA ARG A 124 8.79 -1.93 -11.48
C ARG A 124 8.08 -0.82 -10.70
N LEU A 125 6.88 -1.12 -10.23
CA LEU A 125 6.13 -0.24 -9.32
C LEU A 125 6.22 -0.79 -7.90
N GLY A 126 6.63 0.05 -6.97
CA GLY A 126 6.86 -0.35 -5.58
C GLY A 126 6.14 0.52 -4.58
N GLN A 127 5.98 -0.04 -3.38
CA GLN A 127 5.55 0.64 -2.16
C GLN A 127 6.44 0.20 -1.01
N ASP A 128 6.54 1.00 0.01
CA ASP A 128 7.28 0.68 1.22
C ASP A 128 6.39 0.62 2.46
N LEU A 129 6.83 -0.12 3.47
CA LEU A 129 6.14 -0.30 4.76
C LEU A 129 7.18 -0.43 5.87
N GLY A 130 7.07 0.40 6.89
CA GLY A 130 7.95 0.34 8.05
C GLY A 130 7.58 -0.77 9.04
N ASN A 131 8.61 -1.40 9.62
CA ASN A 131 8.40 -2.38 10.68
C ASN A 131 7.65 -1.78 11.88
N ASP A 132 7.96 -0.53 12.24
CA ASP A 132 7.45 0.08 13.47
C ASP A 132 6.02 0.65 13.33
N GLU A 133 5.53 0.79 12.11
CA GLU A 133 4.15 1.17 11.80
C GLU A 133 3.25 -0.04 11.45
N THR A 134 3.81 -1.25 11.38
CA THR A 134 3.06 -2.50 11.23
C THR A 134 2.58 -2.98 12.59
N HIS A 135 1.26 -3.02 12.81
CA HIS A 135 0.62 -3.34 14.09
C HIS A 135 -0.39 -4.49 13.96
N PRO A 136 0.06 -5.76 13.96
CA PRO A 136 -0.79 -6.94 13.68
C PRO A 136 -2.00 -7.11 14.60
N SER A 137 -1.99 -6.49 15.78
CA SER A 137 -3.10 -6.59 16.72
C SER A 137 -4.21 -5.55 16.52
N PHE A 138 -4.04 -4.59 15.61
CA PHE A 138 -4.99 -3.47 15.44
C PHE A 138 -6.42 -3.98 15.18
N VAL A 139 -6.61 -4.79 14.13
CA VAL A 139 -7.94 -5.31 13.75
C VAL A 139 -8.48 -6.26 14.78
N THR A 140 -7.66 -7.20 15.28
CA THR A 140 -8.07 -8.18 16.28
C THR A 140 -8.40 -7.57 17.64
N ASN A 141 -7.91 -6.37 17.93
CA ASN A 141 -8.29 -5.56 19.11
C ASN A 141 -9.52 -4.67 18.87
N GLY A 142 -10.29 -4.90 17.81
CA GLY A 142 -11.50 -4.14 17.50
C GLY A 142 -11.20 -2.75 16.95
N ASN A 143 -10.20 -2.63 16.09
CA ASN A 143 -9.77 -1.41 15.42
C ASN A 143 -9.40 -0.30 16.41
N THR A 144 -8.61 -0.67 17.43
CA THR A 144 -8.14 0.22 18.49
C THR A 144 -6.64 0.06 18.76
N GLY A 145 -6.01 1.10 19.28
CA GLY A 145 -4.56 1.18 19.48
C GLY A 145 -3.85 1.79 18.27
N PRO A 146 -2.52 1.63 18.16
CA PRO A 146 -1.77 2.13 17.02
C PRO A 146 -2.31 1.54 15.71
N PHE A 147 -2.52 2.39 14.72
CA PHE A 147 -3.02 1.96 13.42
C PHE A 147 -2.02 1.04 12.72
N ASP A 148 -2.54 0.05 12.03
CA ASP A 148 -1.74 -0.87 11.24
C ASP A 148 -1.56 -0.33 9.81
N ALA A 149 -0.40 0.27 9.54
CA ALA A 149 -0.09 0.83 8.23
C ALA A 149 -0.03 -0.22 7.10
N SER A 150 0.02 -1.52 7.43
CA SER A 150 -0.09 -2.55 6.38
C SER A 150 -1.43 -2.52 5.65
N LEU A 151 -2.51 -2.05 6.31
CA LEU A 151 -3.82 -1.85 5.66
C LEU A 151 -3.80 -0.73 4.62
N GLU A 152 -2.90 0.22 4.75
CA GLU A 152 -2.70 1.36 3.88
C GLU A 152 -1.72 1.02 2.75
N GLU A 153 -0.48 0.68 3.10
CA GLU A 153 0.62 0.56 2.15
C GLU A 153 0.45 -0.63 1.18
N VAL A 154 -0.15 -1.72 1.65
CA VAL A 154 -0.51 -2.83 0.78
C VAL A 154 -1.63 -2.43 -0.18
N LEU A 155 -2.64 -1.67 0.28
CA LEU A 155 -3.70 -1.18 -0.59
C LEU A 155 -3.17 -0.17 -1.62
N HIS A 156 -2.20 0.67 -1.25
CA HIS A 156 -1.54 1.60 -2.15
C HIS A 156 -0.91 0.89 -3.34
N ILE A 157 -0.12 -0.16 -3.13
CA ILE A 157 0.50 -0.88 -4.26
C ILE A 157 -0.53 -1.63 -5.11
N ILE A 158 -1.59 -2.21 -4.52
CA ILE A 158 -2.67 -2.85 -5.26
C ILE A 158 -3.40 -1.83 -6.15
N ASN A 159 -3.66 -0.64 -5.65
CA ASN A 159 -4.29 0.43 -6.42
C ASN A 159 -3.37 0.98 -7.50
N ASN A 160 -2.14 1.33 -7.12
CA ASN A 160 -1.17 1.96 -8.02
C ASN A 160 -0.78 1.05 -9.18
N ALA A 161 -0.43 -0.21 -8.89
CA ALA A 161 0.04 -1.15 -9.90
C ALA A 161 -1.07 -2.02 -10.51
N GLY A 162 -2.22 -2.12 -9.86
CA GLY A 162 -3.33 -2.99 -10.24
C GLY A 162 -4.55 -2.25 -10.77
N HIS A 163 -5.39 -1.69 -9.87
CA HIS A 163 -6.68 -1.11 -10.24
C HIS A 163 -6.56 0.03 -11.26
N SER A 164 -5.57 0.93 -11.10
CA SER A 164 -5.38 2.08 -12.01
C SER A 164 -5.08 1.67 -13.45
N PHE A 165 -4.44 0.51 -13.66
CA PHE A 165 -4.16 -0.05 -14.97
C PHE A 165 -5.25 -1.00 -15.46
N ALA A 166 -5.92 -1.72 -14.56
CA ALA A 166 -7.02 -2.62 -14.91
C ALA A 166 -8.27 -1.86 -15.35
N TYR A 167 -8.55 -0.75 -14.68
CA TYR A 167 -9.75 0.06 -14.90
C TYR A 167 -9.41 1.56 -14.99
N PRO A 168 -8.66 2.01 -16.00
CA PRO A 168 -8.12 3.38 -16.05
C PRO A 168 -9.20 4.48 -16.07
N ASN A 169 -10.40 4.19 -16.56
CA ASN A 169 -11.50 5.15 -16.54
C ASN A 169 -12.08 5.32 -15.14
N ALA A 170 -12.12 4.25 -14.34
CA ALA A 170 -12.68 4.27 -12.98
C ALA A 170 -11.62 4.61 -11.92
N PHE A 171 -10.47 3.92 -11.93
CA PHE A 171 -9.42 4.03 -10.92
C PHE A 171 -8.14 4.72 -11.40
N GLY A 172 -8.15 5.30 -12.60
CA GLY A 172 -7.02 6.07 -13.08
C GLY A 172 -6.73 7.26 -12.16
N GLN A 173 -5.44 7.60 -12.05
CA GLN A 173 -4.98 8.66 -11.13
C GLN A 173 -5.01 10.05 -11.77
N ASN A 174 -5.22 10.11 -13.08
CA ASN A 174 -5.25 11.37 -13.80
C ASN A 174 -6.64 12.02 -13.81
N ILE A 175 -6.67 13.31 -14.03
CA ILE A 175 -7.88 14.10 -14.24
C ILE A 175 -8.79 13.39 -15.25
N GLY A 176 -10.08 13.31 -14.91
CA GLY A 176 -11.11 12.74 -15.78
C GLY A 176 -11.47 11.28 -15.48
N SER A 177 -10.70 10.57 -14.66
CA SER A 177 -11.15 9.29 -14.10
C SER A 177 -12.29 9.50 -13.08
N ASP A 178 -13.08 8.47 -12.85
CA ASP A 178 -14.17 8.56 -11.87
C ASP A 178 -13.61 8.79 -10.45
N LEU A 179 -12.50 8.13 -10.10
CA LEU A 179 -11.80 8.31 -8.82
C LEU A 179 -11.29 9.74 -8.64
N ALA A 180 -10.60 10.29 -9.64
CA ALA A 180 -10.10 11.67 -9.59
C ALA A 180 -11.23 12.69 -9.49
N ASN A 181 -12.32 12.48 -10.22
CA ASN A 181 -13.51 13.34 -10.14
C ASN A 181 -14.18 13.26 -8.76
N ALA A 182 -14.28 12.07 -8.17
CA ALA A 182 -14.79 11.89 -6.81
C ALA A 182 -13.91 12.61 -5.77
N MET A 183 -12.57 12.47 -5.90
CA MET A 183 -11.61 13.18 -5.06
C MET A 183 -11.77 14.71 -5.17
N ASP A 184 -11.96 15.25 -6.38
CA ASP A 184 -12.15 16.68 -6.57
C ASP A 184 -13.44 17.20 -5.89
N ILE A 185 -14.50 16.39 -5.89
CA ILE A 185 -15.73 16.67 -5.14
C ILE A 185 -15.42 16.67 -3.63
N ALA A 186 -14.72 15.65 -3.14
CA ALA A 186 -14.39 15.50 -1.72
C ALA A 186 -13.55 16.66 -1.18
N ARG A 187 -12.64 17.19 -1.99
CA ARG A 187 -11.80 18.35 -1.66
C ARG A 187 -12.49 19.69 -1.83
N GLY A 188 -13.68 19.71 -2.42
CA GLY A 188 -14.42 20.94 -2.74
C GLY A 188 -13.85 21.71 -3.94
N GLY A 189 -13.08 21.06 -4.80
CA GLY A 189 -12.51 21.63 -6.03
C GLY A 189 -11.33 20.82 -6.58
N GLN A 190 -10.97 21.10 -7.84
CA GLN A 190 -9.79 20.51 -8.48
C GLN A 190 -8.54 21.31 -8.11
N PHE A 191 -7.71 20.73 -7.26
CA PHE A 191 -6.45 21.35 -6.83
C PHE A 191 -5.27 20.56 -7.37
N MET A 192 -4.61 21.06 -8.41
CA MET A 192 -3.39 20.48 -9.00
C MET A 192 -2.16 20.68 -8.12
N THR A 193 -2.20 21.69 -7.26
CA THR A 193 -1.23 21.93 -6.19
C THR A 193 -2.00 22.04 -4.89
N ILE A 194 -1.41 21.60 -3.81
CA ILE A 194 -2.04 21.64 -2.49
C ILE A 194 -2.31 23.08 -2.11
N PRO A 195 -3.57 23.46 -1.85
CA PRO A 195 -3.92 24.80 -1.46
C PRO A 195 -3.46 25.11 -0.04
N SER A 196 -3.27 26.38 0.30
CA SER A 196 -2.97 26.79 1.68
C SER A 196 -4.12 26.49 2.64
N GLN A 197 -5.33 26.40 2.11
CA GLN A 197 -6.54 26.04 2.87
C GLN A 197 -7.57 25.43 1.91
N TYR A 198 -8.12 24.28 2.28
CA TYR A 198 -9.25 23.68 1.57
C TYR A 198 -10.57 24.36 1.94
N PRO A 199 -11.61 24.27 1.09
CA PRO A 199 -12.95 24.72 1.43
C PRO A 199 -13.45 24.10 2.74
N ALA A 200 -14.19 24.86 3.53
CA ALA A 200 -14.66 24.40 4.85
C ALA A 200 -15.56 23.17 4.80
N ASN A 201 -16.23 22.96 3.67
CA ASN A 201 -17.08 21.78 3.41
C ASN A 201 -16.32 20.57 2.82
N ALA A 202 -15.02 20.66 2.59
CA ALA A 202 -14.23 19.51 2.16
C ALA A 202 -14.22 18.45 3.26
N TRP A 203 -14.33 17.19 2.87
CA TRP A 203 -14.22 16.05 3.78
C TRP A 203 -12.97 15.21 3.53
N TYR A 204 -12.23 15.46 2.44
CA TYR A 204 -10.89 15.02 2.20
C TYR A 204 -9.97 16.23 2.03
N THR A 205 -8.89 16.28 2.77
CA THR A 205 -7.86 17.31 2.69
C THR A 205 -6.49 16.66 2.83
N TYR A 206 -5.49 17.18 2.15
CA TYR A 206 -4.15 16.62 2.18
C TYR A 206 -3.12 17.74 2.11
N TYR A 207 -2.17 17.78 3.02
CA TYR A 207 -1.28 18.95 3.16
C TYR A 207 0.20 18.63 2.92
N ASP A 208 0.56 17.37 2.61
CA ASP A 208 1.93 17.02 2.24
C ASP A 208 2.25 17.54 0.84
N GLN A 209 3.13 18.54 0.78
CA GLN A 209 3.52 19.23 -0.46
C GLN A 209 4.36 18.34 -1.40
N THR A 210 4.79 17.17 -0.96
CA THR A 210 5.50 16.19 -1.79
C THR A 210 4.56 15.26 -2.55
N CYS A 211 3.29 15.26 -2.15
CA CYS A 211 2.23 14.42 -2.72
C CYS A 211 1.56 15.13 -3.90
N ASP A 212 1.80 14.68 -5.11
CA ASP A 212 1.15 15.23 -6.28
C ASP A 212 -0.29 14.71 -6.49
N TYR A 213 -1.01 15.35 -7.40
CA TYR A 213 -2.40 15.03 -7.69
C TYR A 213 -2.59 13.59 -8.19
N ALA A 214 -1.78 13.19 -9.14
CA ALA A 214 -2.03 11.99 -9.92
C ALA A 214 -1.40 10.72 -9.35
N SER A 215 -0.31 10.82 -8.62
CA SER A 215 0.44 9.63 -8.15
C SER A 215 0.27 9.35 -6.67
N CYS A 216 -0.31 10.30 -5.92
CA CYS A 216 -0.41 10.19 -4.48
C CYS A 216 -1.81 10.52 -3.98
N GLN A 217 -2.33 11.75 -4.21
CA GLN A 217 -3.57 12.20 -3.58
C GLN A 217 -4.79 11.35 -3.95
N THR A 218 -4.85 10.79 -5.16
CA THR A 218 -5.94 9.89 -5.57
C THR A 218 -5.85 8.52 -4.88
N ILE A 219 -4.64 8.05 -4.60
CA ILE A 219 -4.39 6.77 -3.92
C ILE A 219 -4.75 6.90 -2.44
N GLU A 220 -4.33 7.99 -1.80
CA GLU A 220 -4.69 8.33 -0.42
C GLU A 220 -6.20 8.46 -0.24
N TYR A 221 -6.87 9.16 -1.15
CA TYR A 221 -8.32 9.30 -1.11
C TYR A 221 -9.04 7.96 -1.18
N LEU A 222 -8.59 7.07 -2.08
CA LEU A 222 -9.16 5.73 -2.19
C LEU A 222 -8.94 4.92 -0.92
N TYR A 223 -7.74 4.98 -0.33
CA TYR A 223 -7.41 4.34 0.93
C TYR A 223 -8.35 4.78 2.06
N TRP A 224 -8.50 6.09 2.26
CA TRP A 224 -9.42 6.61 3.28
C TRP A 224 -10.83 6.10 3.10
N ALA A 225 -11.35 6.18 1.88
CA ALA A 225 -12.72 5.78 1.59
C ALA A 225 -12.94 4.27 1.79
N LEU A 226 -12.08 3.42 1.22
CA LEU A 226 -12.25 1.97 1.30
C LEU A 226 -12.07 1.47 2.74
N THR A 227 -11.03 1.90 3.44
CA THR A 227 -10.77 1.45 4.82
C THR A 227 -11.86 1.93 5.79
N SER A 228 -12.47 3.10 5.55
CA SER A 228 -13.65 3.55 6.28
C SER A 228 -14.87 2.67 6.00
N MET A 229 -15.08 2.27 4.74
CA MET A 229 -16.17 1.36 4.38
C MET A 229 -16.00 -0.05 4.96
N LEU A 230 -14.76 -0.48 5.17
CA LEU A 230 -14.40 -1.75 5.81
C LEU A 230 -14.37 -1.67 7.35
N GLY A 231 -14.48 -0.48 7.94
CA GLY A 231 -14.57 -0.27 9.39
C GLY A 231 -13.22 0.01 10.08
N ALA A 232 -12.10 0.01 9.37
CA ALA A 232 -10.79 0.27 9.98
C ALA A 232 -10.67 1.66 10.63
N GLN A 233 -11.41 2.65 10.12
CA GLN A 233 -11.34 4.04 10.58
C GLN A 233 -12.40 4.38 11.65
N GLU A 234 -13.28 3.44 12.02
CA GLU A 234 -14.47 3.72 12.83
C GLU A 234 -14.14 4.44 14.16
N ASN A 235 -13.07 4.04 14.82
CA ASN A 235 -12.67 4.57 16.12
C ASN A 235 -11.63 5.70 16.05
N ARG A 236 -11.23 6.14 14.85
CA ARG A 236 -10.06 7.03 14.64
C ARG A 236 -10.42 8.48 14.28
N LEU A 237 -11.68 8.88 14.28
CA LEU A 237 -12.07 10.20 13.79
C LEU A 237 -11.23 11.35 14.39
N ASN A 238 -10.94 11.30 15.71
CA ASN A 238 -10.16 12.36 16.37
C ASN A 238 -8.69 12.43 15.92
N GLU A 239 -8.18 11.36 15.30
CA GLU A 239 -6.80 11.29 14.79
C GLU A 239 -6.72 11.78 13.34
N ILE A 240 -7.79 11.54 12.56
CA ILE A 240 -7.78 11.66 11.10
C ILE A 240 -8.65 12.80 10.55
N ASP A 241 -9.41 13.52 11.38
CA ASP A 241 -10.39 14.52 10.94
C ASP A 241 -9.76 15.74 10.23
N ASN A 242 -8.45 15.93 10.39
CA ASN A 242 -7.66 16.90 9.65
C ASN A 242 -7.42 16.50 8.18
N GLU A 243 -7.59 15.23 7.83
CA GLU A 243 -7.44 14.71 6.46
C GLU A 243 -8.73 14.09 5.93
N TRP A 244 -9.40 13.29 6.78
CA TRP A 244 -10.58 12.53 6.39
C TRP A 244 -11.67 12.58 7.45
N ARG A 245 -12.88 13.01 7.07
CA ARG A 245 -14.00 13.19 8.00
C ARG A 245 -15.05 12.08 7.96
N LEU A 246 -14.96 11.16 6.98
CA LEU A 246 -15.98 10.13 6.77
C LEU A 246 -15.50 8.77 7.28
N ASN A 247 -15.18 8.67 8.56
CA ASN A 247 -14.53 7.51 9.20
C ASN A 247 -15.39 6.25 9.30
N THR A 248 -16.61 6.22 8.76
CA THR A 248 -17.49 5.04 8.78
C THR A 248 -18.15 4.83 7.42
N ARG A 249 -18.53 3.57 7.14
CA ARG A 249 -19.26 3.21 5.92
C ARG A 249 -20.49 4.10 5.70
N GLN A 250 -21.28 4.31 6.76
CA GLN A 250 -22.51 5.11 6.65
C GLN A 250 -22.21 6.56 6.25
N LYS A 251 -21.16 7.16 6.81
CA LYS A 251 -20.76 8.53 6.43
C LYS A 251 -20.30 8.62 4.98
N VAL A 252 -19.56 7.60 4.50
CA VAL A 252 -19.14 7.56 3.09
C VAL A 252 -20.37 7.44 2.20
N GLU A 253 -21.29 6.51 2.49
CA GLU A 253 -22.52 6.30 1.75
C GLU A 253 -23.40 7.55 1.67
N ASP A 254 -23.58 8.24 2.81
CA ASP A 254 -24.48 9.41 2.90
C ASP A 254 -23.86 10.68 2.28
N THR A 255 -22.53 10.81 2.28
CA THR A 255 -21.85 12.07 1.93
C THR A 255 -21.09 11.97 0.61
N ASP A 256 -20.31 10.91 0.43
CA ASP A 256 -19.44 10.71 -0.75
C ASP A 256 -20.02 9.63 -1.67
N THR A 257 -21.18 9.92 -2.22
CA THR A 257 -21.90 8.99 -3.09
C THR A 257 -21.12 8.63 -4.36
N ALA A 258 -20.19 9.48 -4.78
CA ALA A 258 -19.37 9.23 -5.95
C ALA A 258 -18.40 8.07 -5.70
N ILE A 259 -17.59 8.13 -4.62
CA ILE A 259 -16.66 7.04 -4.29
C ILE A 259 -17.42 5.79 -3.83
N PHE A 260 -18.52 5.96 -3.08
CA PHE A 260 -19.37 4.84 -2.66
C PHE A 260 -19.85 4.02 -3.85
N SER A 261 -20.30 4.70 -4.92
CA SER A 261 -20.74 4.04 -6.16
C SER A 261 -19.62 3.27 -6.86
N ILE A 262 -18.39 3.79 -6.87
CA ILE A 262 -17.22 3.10 -7.41
C ILE A 262 -16.92 1.85 -6.58
N LEU A 263 -16.79 2.00 -5.27
CA LEU A 263 -16.36 0.93 -4.36
C LEU A 263 -17.37 -0.17 -4.19
N THR A 264 -18.66 0.09 -4.43
CA THR A 264 -19.72 -0.92 -4.36
C THR A 264 -20.10 -1.53 -5.71
N ASN A 265 -19.46 -1.10 -6.80
CA ASN A 265 -19.72 -1.68 -8.10
C ASN A 265 -19.11 -3.09 -8.20
N PRO A 266 -19.94 -4.14 -8.38
CA PRO A 266 -19.47 -5.52 -8.36
C PRO A 266 -18.48 -5.90 -9.48
N ILE A 267 -18.36 -5.06 -10.52
CA ILE A 267 -17.40 -5.27 -11.62
C ILE A 267 -15.97 -5.19 -11.10
N TYR A 268 -15.71 -4.32 -10.13
CA TYR A 268 -14.36 -4.06 -9.62
C TYR A 268 -13.95 -5.04 -8.53
N LYS A 269 -14.91 -5.77 -7.94
CA LYS A 269 -14.67 -6.76 -6.88
C LYS A 269 -13.78 -6.21 -5.75
N MET A 270 -14.14 -5.00 -5.31
CA MET A 270 -13.46 -4.39 -4.17
C MET A 270 -13.68 -5.21 -2.90
N PRO A 271 -12.72 -5.24 -1.98
CA PRO A 271 -12.85 -5.93 -0.71
C PRO A 271 -14.11 -5.50 0.07
N THR A 272 -14.76 -6.46 0.71
CA THR A 272 -15.95 -6.26 1.55
C THR A 272 -15.74 -6.65 3.01
N VAL A 273 -14.64 -7.34 3.30
CA VAL A 273 -14.18 -7.74 4.63
C VAL A 273 -12.83 -7.06 4.89
N LEU A 274 -12.68 -6.47 6.08
CA LEU A 274 -11.42 -5.85 6.50
C LEU A 274 -10.35 -6.93 6.70
N PRO A 275 -9.20 -6.86 6.01
CA PRO A 275 -8.08 -7.74 6.28
C PRO A 275 -7.62 -7.64 7.73
N ASP A 276 -7.35 -8.78 8.36
CA ASP A 276 -6.88 -8.88 9.75
C ASP A 276 -5.49 -9.54 9.89
N GLY A 277 -4.89 -9.93 8.75
CA GLY A 277 -3.60 -10.59 8.68
C GLY A 277 -3.63 -12.08 9.03
N SER A 278 -4.80 -12.71 8.99
CA SER A 278 -4.98 -14.13 9.29
C SER A 278 -5.52 -14.92 8.10
N TYR A 279 -4.98 -14.67 6.90
CA TYR A 279 -5.43 -15.35 5.66
C TYR A 279 -5.47 -16.87 5.83
N LYS A 280 -6.60 -17.47 5.48
CA LYS A 280 -6.86 -18.90 5.60
C LYS A 280 -7.31 -19.45 4.24
N GLN A 281 -6.46 -20.23 3.65
CA GLN A 281 -6.74 -20.98 2.41
C GLN A 281 -7.19 -22.39 2.74
#